data_1791e3354951bcac7452c1c995866a2f
#
_entry.id   1791e3354951bcac7452c1c995866a2f
#
_cell.length_a   1.000
_cell.length_b   1.000
_cell.length_c   1.000
_cell.angle_alpha   90.00
_cell.angle_beta   90.00
_cell.angle_gamma   90.00
#
_symmetry.space_group_name_H-M   'P 1'
#
loop_
_entity.id
_entity.type
_entity.pdbx_description
1 polymer ?
#
loop_
_entity_poly.entity_id
_entity_poly.type
_entity_poly.pdbx_seq_one_letter_code
_entity_poly.pdbx_strand_id
1 'polypeptide(L)'
;MFVRHGRRGEAVSRTPPLMAPIDKASIRPVRTHEDVDAVITWIETTRPSMSVDTETTGLDYHAEVRLVQFGDHQVAWVVDPHRWPEVIHRLAAVSTPLVAHNAPFDMLHLARFLDAANVVGEVAALMERTTDTAILSHLVVIVVRAEVLGRSVPN
;
A
#
# COMPACT_ATOMS: atom_id res chain seq x y z
N MET A 1 -5.87 -53.30 -41.16
CA MET A 1 -6.78 -52.16 -41.13
C MET A 1 -6.78 -51.60 -39.69
N PHE A 2 -5.88 -50.67 -39.43
CA PHE A 2 -5.70 -50.07 -38.10
C PHE A 2 -6.36 -48.72 -38.05
N VAL A 3 -7.40 -48.58 -37.21
CA VAL A 3 -8.10 -47.31 -36.98
C VAL A 3 -7.38 -46.63 -35.79
N ARG A 4 -6.71 -45.48 -36.04
CA ARG A 4 -6.15 -44.59 -35.05
C ARG A 4 -7.27 -43.72 -34.50
N HIS A 5 -7.65 -43.91 -33.23
CA HIS A 5 -8.47 -42.97 -32.49
C HIS A 5 -7.57 -41.81 -32.04
N GLY A 6 -7.74 -40.64 -32.64
CA GLY A 6 -7.16 -39.40 -32.18
C GLY A 6 -7.91 -38.90 -30.93
N ARG A 7 -7.23 -38.84 -29.77
CA ARG A 7 -7.71 -38.10 -28.62
C ARG A 7 -7.61 -36.60 -28.93
N ARG A 8 -8.73 -35.95 -29.08
CA ARG A 8 -8.79 -34.48 -29.04
C ARG A 8 -8.44 -34.03 -27.61
N GLY A 9 -7.31 -33.34 -27.47
CA GLY A 9 -6.97 -32.63 -26.25
C GLY A 9 -7.98 -31.51 -26.02
N GLU A 10 -8.76 -31.63 -24.97
CA GLU A 10 -9.55 -30.50 -24.45
C GLU A 10 -8.58 -29.41 -24.00
N ALA A 11 -8.61 -28.28 -24.70
CA ALA A 11 -7.95 -27.08 -24.27
C ALA A 11 -8.66 -26.59 -22.99
N VAL A 12 -8.06 -26.84 -21.85
CA VAL A 12 -8.52 -26.27 -20.58
C VAL A 12 -8.32 -24.76 -20.67
N SER A 13 -9.40 -24.05 -20.92
CA SER A 13 -9.44 -22.59 -20.80
C SER A 13 -9.13 -22.21 -19.36
N ARG A 14 -7.88 -21.86 -19.08
CA ARG A 14 -7.47 -21.24 -17.82
C ARG A 14 -7.79 -19.74 -17.87
N THR A 15 -9.06 -19.41 -17.83
CA THR A 15 -9.45 -18.06 -17.43
C THR A 15 -9.13 -17.95 -15.94
N PRO A 16 -8.26 -17.02 -15.50
CA PRO A 16 -8.04 -16.81 -14.07
C PRO A 16 -9.41 -16.52 -13.44
N PRO A 17 -9.67 -17.01 -12.22
CA PRO A 17 -10.91 -16.68 -11.54
C PRO A 17 -11.05 -15.17 -11.49
N LEU A 18 -12.21 -14.66 -11.95
CA LEU A 18 -12.57 -13.25 -11.74
C LEU A 18 -12.36 -12.99 -10.25
N MET A 19 -11.51 -12.02 -9.93
CA MET A 19 -11.34 -11.60 -8.53
C MET A 19 -12.74 -11.31 -7.99
N ALA A 20 -13.06 -11.92 -6.83
CA ALA A 20 -14.29 -11.59 -6.13
C ALA A 20 -14.37 -10.07 -5.97
N PRO A 21 -15.58 -9.47 -6.06
CA PRO A 21 -15.73 -8.04 -5.83
C PRO A 21 -15.05 -7.70 -4.49
N ILE A 22 -14.11 -6.74 -4.50
CA ILE A 22 -13.54 -6.23 -3.26
C ILE A 22 -14.71 -5.57 -2.54
N ASP A 23 -15.13 -6.11 -1.39
CA ASP A 23 -16.10 -5.47 -0.53
C ASP A 23 -15.58 -4.06 -0.25
N LYS A 24 -16.42 -3.04 -0.55
CA LYS A 24 -16.00 -1.65 -0.42
C LYS A 24 -15.66 -1.39 1.04
N ALA A 25 -14.41 -1.05 1.32
CA ALA A 25 -13.99 -0.59 2.62
C ALA A 25 -14.87 0.59 3.07
N SER A 26 -15.20 0.63 4.35
CA SER A 26 -15.90 1.78 4.93
C SER A 26 -14.97 2.97 5.00
N ILE A 27 -15.28 4.07 4.30
CA ILE A 27 -14.49 5.31 4.34
C ILE A 27 -14.90 6.11 5.59
N ARG A 28 -13.94 6.42 6.45
CA ARG A 28 -14.12 7.14 7.72
C ARG A 28 -13.25 8.39 7.78
N PRO A 29 -13.78 9.57 7.44
CA PRO A 29 -13.06 10.82 7.68
C PRO A 29 -13.04 11.14 9.18
N VAL A 30 -11.87 11.54 9.69
CA VAL A 30 -11.67 11.98 11.07
C VAL A 30 -12.11 13.44 11.18
N ARG A 31 -13.21 13.71 11.90
CA ARG A 31 -13.83 15.03 12.01
C ARG A 31 -13.98 15.53 13.44
N THR A 32 -14.06 14.61 14.40
CA THR A 32 -14.33 14.87 15.82
C THR A 32 -13.26 14.23 16.68
N HIS A 33 -13.18 14.61 17.97
CA HIS A 33 -12.30 13.94 18.94
C HIS A 33 -12.68 12.46 19.16
N GLU A 34 -13.96 12.13 19.05
CA GLU A 34 -14.41 10.73 19.13
C GLU A 34 -13.84 9.90 17.95
N ASP A 35 -13.79 10.50 16.72
CA ASP A 35 -13.14 9.85 15.59
C ASP A 35 -11.64 9.68 15.83
N VAL A 36 -10.97 10.66 16.49
CA VAL A 36 -9.55 10.57 16.86
C VAL A 36 -9.31 9.41 17.82
N ASP A 37 -10.11 9.27 18.85
CA ASP A 37 -10.00 8.16 19.81
C ASP A 37 -10.23 6.80 19.09
N ALA A 38 -11.21 6.75 18.21
CA ALA A 38 -11.52 5.55 17.43
C ALA A 38 -10.38 5.17 16.48
N VAL A 39 -9.79 6.13 15.75
CA VAL A 39 -8.70 5.87 14.81
C VAL A 39 -7.41 5.51 15.54
N ILE A 40 -7.09 6.14 16.66
CA ILE A 40 -5.93 5.79 17.48
C ILE A 40 -6.06 4.36 18.01
N THR A 41 -7.21 4.00 18.55
CA THR A 41 -7.51 2.63 18.98
C THR A 41 -7.34 1.65 17.82
N TRP A 42 -7.81 2.03 16.63
CA TRP A 42 -7.67 1.21 15.43
C TRP A 42 -6.19 1.05 15.02
N ILE A 43 -5.37 2.12 15.04
CA ILE A 43 -3.94 2.07 14.73
C ILE A 43 -3.19 1.12 15.68
N GLU A 44 -3.52 1.13 16.97
CA GLU A 44 -2.88 0.33 18.02
C GLU A 44 -3.26 -1.15 17.98
N THR A 45 -4.31 -1.51 17.25
CA THR A 45 -4.71 -2.92 17.11
C THR A 45 -3.71 -3.66 16.24
N THR A 46 -3.21 -4.80 16.71
CA THR A 46 -2.28 -5.68 15.95
C THR A 46 -2.91 -6.14 14.65
N ARG A 47 -2.20 -5.93 13.53
CA ARG A 47 -2.61 -6.35 12.20
C ARG A 47 -1.41 -6.69 11.33
N PRO A 48 -1.60 -7.44 10.23
CA PRO A 48 -0.50 -7.84 9.35
C PRO A 48 0.16 -6.65 8.64
N SER A 49 -0.65 -5.68 8.20
CA SER A 49 -0.19 -4.46 7.52
C SER A 49 -1.30 -3.41 7.46
N MET A 50 -0.92 -2.18 7.17
CA MET A 50 -1.83 -1.07 6.83
C MET A 50 -1.41 -0.48 5.48
N SER A 51 -2.37 -0.19 4.60
CA SER A 51 -2.10 0.65 3.44
C SER A 51 -1.95 2.11 3.87
N VAL A 52 -1.12 2.87 3.18
CA VAL A 52 -0.96 4.32 3.40
C VAL A 52 -0.79 5.04 2.07
N ASP A 53 -1.36 6.22 1.98
CA ASP A 53 -1.31 7.12 0.84
C ASP A 53 -1.43 8.56 1.32
N THR A 54 -0.85 9.52 0.60
CA THR A 54 -0.88 10.95 0.94
C THR A 54 -1.39 11.79 -0.21
N GLU A 55 -2.23 12.78 0.12
CA GLU A 55 -2.61 13.84 -0.79
C GLU A 55 -1.82 15.11 -0.43
N THR A 56 -1.16 15.69 -1.41
CA THR A 56 -0.28 16.84 -1.23
C THR A 56 -0.73 18.03 -2.08
N THR A 57 -0.18 19.22 -1.79
CA THR A 57 -0.46 20.44 -2.57
C THR A 57 0.22 20.43 -3.95
N GLY A 58 1.14 19.51 -4.21
CA GLY A 58 1.89 19.36 -5.45
C GLY A 58 2.75 18.11 -5.44
N LEU A 59 3.60 17.94 -6.47
CA LEU A 59 4.48 16.78 -6.63
C LEU A 59 5.94 17.07 -6.29
N ASP A 60 6.27 18.30 -5.92
CA ASP A 60 7.64 18.69 -5.60
C ASP A 60 7.97 18.48 -4.12
N TYR A 61 9.26 18.58 -3.79
CA TYR A 61 9.76 18.39 -2.43
C TYR A 61 9.11 19.34 -1.40
N HIS A 62 8.69 20.56 -1.80
CA HIS A 62 8.11 21.55 -0.91
C HIS A 62 6.60 21.42 -0.74
N ALA A 63 5.97 20.52 -1.50
CA ALA A 63 4.54 20.28 -1.37
C ALA A 63 4.16 19.87 0.06
N GLU A 64 3.04 20.36 0.56
CA GLU A 64 2.54 20.08 1.89
C GLU A 64 1.54 18.93 1.88
N VAL A 65 1.58 18.06 2.86
CA VAL A 65 0.57 17.01 3.05
C VAL A 65 -0.76 17.68 3.42
N ARG A 66 -1.80 17.34 2.69
CA ARG A 66 -3.17 17.85 2.92
C ARG A 66 -4.06 16.80 3.57
N LEU A 67 -3.93 15.57 3.14
CA LEU A 67 -4.63 14.43 3.72
C LEU A 67 -3.68 13.25 3.81
N VAL A 68 -3.90 12.42 4.82
CA VAL A 68 -3.28 11.10 4.95
C VAL A 68 -4.40 10.07 4.97
N GLN A 69 -4.31 9.12 4.08
CA GLN A 69 -5.24 8.00 3.98
C GLN A 69 -4.52 6.74 4.42
N PHE A 70 -5.14 5.96 5.30
CA PHE A 70 -4.59 4.68 5.71
C PHE A 70 -5.71 3.73 6.13
N GLY A 71 -5.46 2.45 5.99
CA GLY A 71 -6.50 1.48 6.26
C GLY A 71 -6.12 0.04 5.96
N ASP A 72 -7.13 -0.80 5.94
CA ASP A 72 -7.09 -2.19 5.53
C ASP A 72 -8.26 -2.50 4.57
N HIS A 73 -8.54 -3.80 4.34
CA HIS A 73 -9.64 -4.22 3.47
C HIS A 73 -11.04 -3.90 4.00
N GLN A 74 -11.18 -3.50 5.27
CA GLN A 74 -12.47 -3.23 5.93
C GLN A 74 -12.73 -1.74 6.11
N VAL A 75 -11.70 -0.96 6.42
CA VAL A 75 -11.81 0.46 6.71
C VAL A 75 -10.69 1.28 6.11
N ALA A 76 -11.03 2.45 5.58
CA ALA A 76 -10.11 3.48 5.14
C ALA A 76 -10.36 4.76 5.98
N TRP A 77 -9.38 5.15 6.76
CA TRP A 77 -9.38 6.40 7.51
C TRP A 77 -8.83 7.53 6.64
N VAL A 78 -9.45 8.70 6.73
CA VAL A 78 -9.01 9.91 6.02
C VAL A 78 -8.79 11.01 7.04
N VAL A 79 -7.55 11.50 7.16
CA VAL A 79 -7.10 12.40 8.22
C VAL A 79 -6.52 13.67 7.61
N ASP A 80 -6.98 14.83 8.08
CA ASP A 80 -6.28 16.10 7.90
C ASP A 80 -5.14 16.17 8.94
N PRO A 81 -3.87 16.07 8.55
CA PRO A 81 -2.75 16.02 9.49
C PRO A 81 -2.54 17.33 10.24
N HIS A 82 -2.93 18.47 9.66
CA HIS A 82 -2.81 19.77 10.32
C HIS A 82 -3.86 19.98 11.40
N ARG A 83 -5.00 19.32 11.27
CA ARG A 83 -6.06 19.35 12.28
C ARG A 83 -5.85 18.31 13.38
N TRP A 84 -5.31 17.14 13.02
CA TRP A 84 -5.17 15.99 13.89
C TRP A 84 -3.75 15.40 13.84
N PRO A 85 -2.71 16.20 14.17
CA PRO A 85 -1.31 15.77 14.08
C PRO A 85 -1.00 14.57 14.96
N GLU A 86 -1.67 14.42 16.10
CA GLU A 86 -1.51 13.31 17.03
C GLU A 86 -1.80 11.95 16.39
N VAL A 87 -2.74 11.89 15.42
CA VAL A 87 -3.05 10.65 14.68
C VAL A 87 -1.86 10.25 13.83
N ILE A 88 -1.22 11.21 13.15
CA ILE A 88 -0.07 10.95 12.28
C ILE A 88 1.16 10.55 13.10
N HIS A 89 1.39 11.22 14.24
CA HIS A 89 2.46 10.82 15.16
C HIS A 89 2.21 9.40 15.71
N ARG A 90 0.97 9.04 16.01
CA ARG A 90 0.65 7.67 16.44
C ARG A 90 0.85 6.65 15.33
N LEU A 91 0.43 6.96 14.09
CA LEU A 91 0.66 6.11 12.92
C LEU A 91 2.17 5.85 12.70
N ALA A 92 2.99 6.89 12.87
CA ALA A 92 4.44 6.76 12.74
C ALA A 92 5.07 5.92 13.86
N ALA A 93 4.52 6.00 15.08
CA ALA A 93 5.08 5.35 16.28
C ALA A 93 4.81 3.84 16.38
N VAL A 94 3.80 3.30 15.69
CA VAL A 94 3.52 1.86 15.74
C VAL A 94 4.43 1.09 14.79
N SER A 95 4.70 -0.17 15.13
CA SER A 95 5.56 -1.06 14.33
C SER A 95 4.83 -1.83 13.24
N THR A 96 3.53 -1.61 13.05
CA THR A 96 2.74 -2.29 12.02
C THR A 96 3.33 -2.04 10.64
N PRO A 97 3.58 -3.08 9.82
CA PRO A 97 4.07 -2.92 8.46
C PRO A 97 3.15 -2.04 7.62
N LEU A 98 3.74 -1.19 6.79
CA LEU A 98 3.04 -0.32 5.86
C LEU A 98 3.09 -0.88 4.43
N VAL A 99 2.09 -0.56 3.64
CA VAL A 99 2.04 -0.84 2.20
C VAL A 99 1.68 0.46 1.49
N ALA A 100 2.52 0.91 0.58
CA ALA A 100 2.28 2.09 -0.24
C ALA A 100 2.58 1.82 -1.71
N HIS A 101 2.09 2.66 -2.61
CA HIS A 101 2.43 2.62 -4.02
C HIS A 101 3.31 3.80 -4.38
N ASN A 102 4.56 3.56 -4.80
CA ASN A 102 5.58 4.59 -4.93
C ASN A 102 5.93 5.22 -3.56
N ALA A 103 6.18 4.34 -2.60
CA ALA A 103 6.42 4.67 -1.19
C ALA A 103 7.39 5.83 -0.91
N PRO A 104 8.48 6.05 -1.69
CA PRO A 104 9.38 7.17 -1.45
C PRO A 104 8.69 8.53 -1.45
N PHE A 105 7.66 8.71 -2.24
CA PHE A 105 6.90 9.97 -2.28
C PHE A 105 6.15 10.18 -0.96
N ASP A 106 5.32 9.23 -0.56
CA ASP A 106 4.51 9.33 0.66
C ASP A 106 5.37 9.43 1.91
N MET A 107 6.40 8.57 2.03
CA MET A 107 7.27 8.55 3.20
C MET A 107 8.09 9.84 3.33
N LEU A 108 8.49 10.47 2.22
CA LEU A 108 9.17 11.76 2.25
C LEU A 108 8.28 12.87 2.83
N HIS A 109 7.06 12.95 2.34
CA HIS A 109 6.11 13.99 2.77
C HIS A 109 5.64 13.77 4.21
N LEU A 110 5.40 12.53 4.62
CA LEU A 110 5.11 12.18 6.03
C LEU A 110 6.28 12.52 6.95
N ALA A 111 7.51 12.13 6.58
CA ALA A 111 8.71 12.43 7.37
C ALA A 111 8.92 13.94 7.59
N ARG A 112 8.72 14.75 6.55
CA ARG A 112 8.79 16.21 6.66
C ARG A 112 7.70 16.77 7.58
N PHE A 113 6.52 16.18 7.57
CA PHE A 113 5.44 16.57 8.48
C PHE A 113 5.78 16.19 9.93
N LEU A 114 6.36 15.01 10.16
CA LEU A 114 6.72 14.53 11.50
C LEU A 114 7.88 15.30 12.12
N ASP A 115 8.98 15.45 11.40
CA ASP A 115 10.16 16.20 11.84
C ASP A 115 10.93 16.78 10.64
N ALA A 116 10.66 18.05 10.34
CA ALA A 116 11.32 18.77 9.27
C ALA A 116 12.84 18.96 9.49
N ALA A 117 13.33 18.83 10.72
CA ALA A 117 14.77 18.94 11.03
C ALA A 117 15.50 17.61 10.85
N ASN A 118 14.82 16.48 10.91
CA ASN A 118 15.39 15.12 10.77
C ASN A 118 14.70 14.29 9.69
N VAL A 119 14.39 14.88 8.55
CA VAL A 119 13.66 14.20 7.45
C VAL A 119 14.31 12.89 7.03
N VAL A 120 15.64 12.84 6.94
CA VAL A 120 16.37 11.62 6.52
C VAL A 120 16.16 10.48 7.51
N GLY A 121 16.23 10.76 8.81
CA GLY A 121 15.99 9.75 9.85
C GLY A 121 14.54 9.24 9.83
N GLU A 122 13.58 10.14 9.70
CA GLU A 122 12.16 9.79 9.63
C GLU A 122 11.82 8.97 8.37
N VAL A 123 12.37 9.36 7.19
CA VAL A 123 12.22 8.56 5.95
C VAL A 123 12.78 7.16 6.15
N ALA A 124 13.99 7.04 6.71
CA ALA A 124 14.60 5.73 6.94
C ALA A 124 13.73 4.85 7.85
N ALA A 125 13.24 5.38 8.97
CA ALA A 125 12.39 4.66 9.91
C ALA A 125 11.05 4.22 9.29
N LEU A 126 10.42 5.07 8.48
CA LEU A 126 9.19 4.73 7.78
C LEU A 126 9.43 3.68 6.70
N MET A 127 10.47 3.84 5.88
CA MET A 127 10.80 2.93 4.77
C MET A 127 11.21 1.55 5.24
N GLU A 128 11.86 1.41 6.41
CA GLU A 128 12.27 0.11 6.98
C GLU A 128 11.09 -0.86 7.13
N ARG A 129 9.91 -0.34 7.40
CA ARG A 129 8.67 -1.13 7.57
C ARG A 129 7.67 -1.00 6.43
N THR A 130 8.04 -0.35 5.32
CA THR A 130 7.14 -0.10 4.19
C THR A 130 7.44 -1.03 3.02
N THR A 131 6.41 -1.69 2.52
CA THR A 131 6.44 -2.44 1.25
C THR A 131 5.93 -1.55 0.13
N ASP A 132 6.76 -1.36 -0.91
CA ASP A 132 6.41 -0.57 -2.09
C ASP A 132 5.83 -1.47 -3.18
N THR A 133 4.53 -1.29 -3.47
CA THR A 133 3.85 -2.08 -4.49
C THR A 133 4.23 -1.69 -5.92
N ALA A 134 4.77 -0.49 -6.16
CA ALA A 134 5.30 -0.11 -7.46
C ALA A 134 6.52 -0.97 -7.81
N ILE A 135 7.44 -1.17 -6.86
CA ILE A 135 8.60 -2.06 -7.02
C ILE A 135 8.14 -3.50 -7.24
N LEU A 136 7.21 -4.00 -6.43
CA LEU A 136 6.68 -5.36 -6.57
C LEU A 136 6.04 -5.58 -7.95
N SER A 137 5.27 -4.62 -8.44
CA SER A 137 4.62 -4.73 -9.76
C SER A 137 5.65 -4.83 -10.90
N HIS A 138 6.74 -4.07 -10.82
CA HIS A 138 7.85 -4.17 -11.80
C HIS A 138 8.55 -5.52 -11.75
N LEU A 139 8.80 -6.07 -10.57
CA LEU A 139 9.42 -7.38 -10.41
C LEU A 139 8.55 -8.49 -11.02
N VAL A 140 7.24 -8.47 -10.76
CA VAL A 140 6.29 -9.43 -11.36
C VAL A 140 6.32 -9.36 -12.89
N VAL A 141 6.31 -8.16 -13.46
CA VAL A 141 6.38 -7.98 -14.94
C VAL A 141 7.68 -8.54 -15.52
N ILE A 142 8.82 -8.35 -14.82
CA ILE A 142 10.12 -8.87 -15.27
C ILE A 142 10.11 -10.40 -15.25
N VAL A 143 9.63 -11.02 -14.17
CA VAL A 143 9.56 -12.49 -14.02
C VAL A 143 8.66 -13.10 -15.10
N VAL A 144 7.45 -12.57 -15.27
CA VAL A 144 6.50 -13.07 -16.30
C VAL A 144 7.09 -12.93 -17.71
N ARG A 145 7.76 -11.81 -18.02
CA ARG A 145 8.41 -11.63 -19.32
C ARG A 145 9.57 -12.61 -19.52
N ALA A 146 10.37 -12.88 -18.50
CA ALA A 146 11.46 -13.85 -18.58
C ALA A 146 10.93 -15.27 -18.85
N GLU A 147 9.90 -15.70 -18.17
CA GLU A 147 9.25 -17.00 -18.37
C GLU A 147 8.64 -17.14 -19.78
N VAL A 148 7.91 -16.12 -20.25
CA VAL A 148 7.30 -16.11 -21.60
C VAL A 148 8.35 -16.14 -22.70
N LEU A 149 9.52 -15.53 -22.49
CA LEU A 149 10.62 -15.51 -23.44
C LEU A 149 11.59 -16.71 -23.31
N GLY A 150 11.32 -17.66 -22.40
CA GLY A 150 12.17 -18.84 -22.17
C GLY A 150 13.57 -18.49 -21.63
N ARG A 151 13.73 -17.32 -21.00
CA ARG A 151 15.00 -16.91 -20.38
C ARG A 151 14.96 -17.29 -18.91
N SER A 152 15.91 -18.14 -18.48
CA SER A 152 16.08 -18.43 -17.05
C SER A 152 16.49 -17.15 -16.31
N VAL A 153 15.77 -16.85 -15.22
CA VAL A 153 16.19 -15.81 -14.27
C VAL A 153 17.39 -16.38 -13.52
N PRO A 154 18.56 -15.69 -13.46
CA PRO A 154 19.68 -16.17 -12.66
C PRO A 154 19.28 -16.21 -11.18
N ASN A 155 19.66 -17.29 -10.50
CA ASN A 155 19.54 -17.38 -9.04
C ASN A 155 20.35 -16.32 -8.32
#